data_cbd1c938980cbfb8d910dad39f4f3074
#
_entry.id   cbd1c938980cbfb8d910dad39f4f3074
#
_cell.length_a   1.000
_cell.length_b   1.000
_cell.length_c   1.000
_cell.angle_alpha   90.00
_cell.angle_beta   90.00
_cell.angle_gamma   90.00
#
_symmetry.space_group_name_H-M   'P 1'
#
loop_
_entity.id
_entity.type
_entity.pdbx_description
1 polymer ?
#
loop_
_entity_poly.entity_id
_entity_poly.type
_entity_poly.pdbx_seq_one_letter_code
_entity_poly.pdbx_strand_id
1 'polypeptide(L)'
;MCQITHMGRRTSDDVADWLPTLAPSPIRERQHRSFPKTIEPHEITRVLAGYAAGARRCREGGLDGCEVIAWGHLVDQFLSPALNRRTDQYGGSLENRCRFAIEVFAAIRDAVGPDYIVGIRMTGDEHVRGGRDPDECVEIARILAASGLVDFFNVVAVTLGTDNDVA
;
A
#
# COMPACT_ATOMS: atom_id res chain seq x y z
N MET A 1 -11.32 -12.51 -9.87
CA MET A 1 -10.25 -11.60 -9.39
C MET A 1 -9.76 -12.02 -8.01
N CYS A 2 -8.53 -11.69 -7.65
CA CYS A 2 -7.95 -11.95 -6.34
C CYS A 2 -7.40 -10.64 -5.74
N GLN A 3 -7.54 -10.47 -4.42
CA GLN A 3 -6.89 -9.39 -3.71
C GLN A 3 -5.51 -9.82 -3.24
N ILE A 4 -4.49 -9.00 -3.52
CA ILE A 4 -3.11 -9.21 -3.10
C ILE A 4 -2.66 -8.06 -2.20
N THR A 5 -1.89 -8.38 -1.17
CA THR A 5 -1.47 -7.37 -0.20
C THR A 5 -0.19 -7.74 0.55
N HIS A 6 0.45 -6.71 1.09
CA HIS A 6 1.40 -6.78 2.19
C HIS A 6 0.83 -5.97 3.35
N MET A 7 0.57 -6.60 4.48
CA MET A 7 -0.15 -5.96 5.59
C MET A 7 0.63 -4.81 6.25
N GLY A 8 1.94 -4.75 6.05
CA GLY A 8 2.76 -3.71 6.66
C GLY A 8 2.76 -3.83 8.18
N ARG A 9 2.51 -2.72 8.88
CA ARG A 9 2.42 -2.70 10.35
C ARG A 9 1.20 -3.40 10.92
N ARG A 10 0.21 -3.79 10.09
CA ARG A 10 -1.04 -4.44 10.51
C ARG A 10 -0.94 -5.96 10.60
N THR A 11 0.18 -6.45 11.08
CA THR A 11 0.41 -7.85 11.41
C THR A 11 1.14 -7.93 12.74
N SER A 12 1.16 -9.10 13.36
CA SER A 12 1.90 -9.35 14.59
C SER A 12 3.23 -10.03 14.31
N ASP A 13 4.20 -9.83 15.21
CA ASP A 13 5.55 -10.36 15.04
C ASP A 13 5.58 -11.90 15.09
N ASP A 14 4.65 -12.52 15.81
CA ASP A 14 4.51 -13.98 15.92
C ASP A 14 4.12 -14.66 14.59
N VAL A 15 3.41 -13.95 13.71
CA VAL A 15 3.07 -14.43 12.34
C VAL A 15 4.27 -14.38 11.42
N ALA A 16 5.25 -13.53 11.70
CA ALA A 16 6.43 -13.28 10.89
C ALA A 16 7.72 -13.93 11.46
N ASP A 17 7.63 -15.06 12.12
CA ASP A 17 8.76 -15.75 12.77
C ASP A 17 9.53 -14.83 13.74
N TRP A 18 8.81 -13.97 14.47
CA TRP A 18 9.35 -12.97 15.39
C TRP A 18 10.21 -11.88 14.71
N LEU A 19 10.13 -11.76 13.39
CA LEU A 19 10.76 -10.65 12.67
C LEU A 19 9.92 -9.39 12.82
N PRO A 20 10.55 -8.21 12.90
CA PRO A 20 9.83 -6.95 12.97
C PRO A 20 8.92 -6.75 11.77
N THR A 21 7.71 -6.29 12.00
CA THR A 21 6.82 -5.85 10.93
C THR A 21 7.41 -4.64 10.20
N LEU A 22 7.05 -4.45 8.93
CA LEU A 22 7.60 -3.41 8.08
C LEU A 22 6.59 -2.27 7.89
N ALA A 23 7.05 -1.03 7.94
CA ALA A 23 6.25 0.14 7.64
C ALA A 23 7.11 1.26 7.03
N PRO A 24 6.53 2.29 6.40
CA PRO A 24 7.31 3.46 5.95
C PRO A 24 8.01 4.17 7.12
N SER A 25 7.40 4.16 8.31
CA SER A 25 7.96 4.74 9.53
C SER A 25 7.62 3.91 10.77
N PRO A 26 8.40 3.98 11.86
CA PRO A 26 8.26 3.11 13.01
C PRO A 26 7.12 3.58 13.95
N ILE A 27 5.92 3.74 13.40
CA ILE A 27 4.74 4.16 14.15
C ILE A 27 4.01 2.90 14.62
N ARG A 28 3.87 2.75 15.94
CA ARG A 28 3.22 1.60 16.56
C ARG A 28 1.80 1.41 16.02
N GLU A 29 1.46 0.19 15.69
CA GLU A 29 0.08 -0.23 15.40
C GLU A 29 -0.57 -0.78 16.69
N ARG A 30 -1.72 -0.21 17.07
CA ARG A 30 -2.35 -0.48 18.37
C ARG A 30 -3.20 -1.74 18.39
N GLN A 31 -3.89 -2.04 17.29
CA GLN A 31 -4.80 -3.17 17.21
C GLN A 31 -4.08 -4.51 17.31
N HIS A 32 -3.00 -4.69 16.54
CA HIS A 32 -2.16 -5.89 16.56
C HIS A 32 -0.95 -5.75 17.49
N ARG A 33 -0.79 -4.57 18.14
CA ARG A 33 0.29 -4.25 19.08
C ARG A 33 1.71 -4.36 18.49
N SER A 34 1.83 -4.28 17.16
CA SER A 34 3.11 -4.36 16.48
C SER A 34 3.95 -3.10 16.63
N PHE A 35 5.26 -3.28 16.64
CA PHE A 35 6.25 -2.21 16.59
C PHE A 35 7.04 -2.35 15.30
N PRO A 36 6.59 -1.71 14.20
CA PRO A 36 7.24 -1.88 12.92
C PRO A 36 8.61 -1.21 12.90
N LYS A 37 9.52 -1.79 12.14
CA LYS A 37 10.73 -1.09 11.72
C LYS A 37 10.47 -0.29 10.44
N THR A 38 11.25 0.75 10.20
CA THR A 38 11.26 1.44 8.91
C THR A 38 11.79 0.49 7.83
N ILE A 39 11.01 0.32 6.77
CA ILE A 39 11.38 -0.53 5.64
C ILE A 39 12.60 0.04 4.91
N GLU A 40 13.57 -0.79 4.61
CA GLU A 40 14.83 -0.45 3.95
C GLU A 40 14.77 -0.71 2.43
N PRO A 41 15.69 -0.13 1.62
CA PRO A 41 15.64 -0.27 0.17
C PRO A 41 15.64 -1.73 -0.33
N HIS A 42 16.42 -2.61 0.29
CA HIS A 42 16.44 -4.03 -0.10
C HIS A 42 15.13 -4.76 0.25
N GLU A 43 14.43 -4.33 1.31
CA GLU A 43 13.13 -4.86 1.69
C GLU A 43 12.04 -4.35 0.74
N ILE A 44 12.12 -3.06 0.32
CA ILE A 44 11.24 -2.53 -0.74
C ILE A 44 11.38 -3.40 -1.99
N THR A 45 12.60 -3.65 -2.47
CA THR A 45 12.84 -4.52 -3.63
C THR A 45 12.22 -5.90 -3.45
N ARG A 46 12.36 -6.51 -2.28
CA ARG A 46 11.76 -7.81 -1.96
C ARG A 46 10.23 -7.77 -1.98
N VAL A 47 9.64 -6.71 -1.44
CA VAL A 47 8.18 -6.54 -1.41
C VAL A 47 7.62 -6.34 -2.82
N LEU A 48 8.26 -5.52 -3.66
CA LEU A 48 7.88 -5.34 -5.06
C LEU A 48 7.92 -6.68 -5.82
N ALA A 49 8.99 -7.46 -5.66
CA ALA A 49 9.08 -8.80 -6.23
C ALA A 49 7.96 -9.74 -5.72
N GLY A 50 7.56 -9.60 -4.46
CA GLY A 50 6.45 -10.33 -3.85
C GLY A 50 5.10 -10.01 -4.52
N TYR A 51 4.80 -8.74 -4.76
CA TYR A 51 3.59 -8.30 -5.48
C TYR A 51 3.59 -8.83 -6.92
N ALA A 52 4.70 -8.68 -7.64
CA ALA A 52 4.87 -9.22 -9.01
C ALA A 52 4.62 -10.73 -9.06
N ALA A 53 5.23 -11.49 -8.14
CA ALA A 53 5.05 -12.93 -8.05
C ALA A 53 3.61 -13.33 -7.69
N GLY A 54 2.96 -12.59 -6.79
CA GLY A 54 1.55 -12.79 -6.42
C GLY A 54 0.63 -12.60 -7.63
N ALA A 55 0.76 -11.49 -8.35
CA ALA A 55 -0.02 -11.20 -9.54
C ALA A 55 0.20 -12.24 -10.65
N ARG A 56 1.45 -12.65 -10.89
CA ARG A 56 1.76 -13.72 -11.86
C ARG A 56 1.06 -15.02 -11.51
N ARG A 57 1.07 -15.46 -10.25
CA ARG A 57 0.34 -16.65 -9.80
C ARG A 57 -1.17 -16.54 -10.01
N CYS A 58 -1.75 -15.35 -9.81
CA CYS A 58 -3.17 -15.11 -10.09
C CYS A 58 -3.46 -15.33 -11.60
N ARG A 59 -2.62 -14.78 -12.48
CA ARG A 59 -2.74 -14.98 -13.94
C ARG A 59 -2.55 -16.43 -14.34
N GLU A 60 -1.51 -17.10 -13.86
CA GLU A 60 -1.23 -18.53 -14.13
C GLU A 60 -2.35 -19.43 -13.60
N GLY A 61 -3.01 -19.04 -12.52
CA GLY A 61 -4.18 -19.71 -11.95
C GLY A 61 -5.49 -19.46 -12.69
N GLY A 62 -5.47 -18.71 -13.81
CA GLY A 62 -6.64 -18.47 -14.66
C GLY A 62 -7.60 -17.40 -14.12
N LEU A 63 -7.14 -16.53 -13.21
CA LEU A 63 -7.93 -15.38 -12.76
C LEU A 63 -7.81 -14.22 -13.78
N ASP A 64 -8.93 -13.50 -14.01
CA ASP A 64 -8.99 -12.40 -14.97
C ASP A 64 -8.27 -11.12 -14.49
N GLY A 65 -7.96 -11.03 -13.20
CA GLY A 65 -7.31 -9.84 -12.66
C GLY A 65 -6.93 -9.96 -11.18
N CYS A 66 -6.20 -8.97 -10.71
CA CYS A 66 -5.90 -8.79 -9.29
C CYS A 66 -6.18 -7.35 -8.83
N GLU A 67 -6.45 -7.20 -7.53
CA GLU A 67 -6.63 -5.93 -6.86
C GLU A 67 -5.61 -5.80 -5.73
N VAL A 68 -4.84 -4.71 -5.74
CA VAL A 68 -3.93 -4.38 -4.64
C VAL A 68 -4.72 -3.72 -3.51
N ILE A 69 -4.66 -4.30 -2.31
CA ILE A 69 -5.27 -3.66 -1.14
C ILE A 69 -4.32 -2.55 -0.64
N ALA A 70 -4.76 -1.32 -0.80
CA ALA A 70 -4.13 -0.13 -0.25
C ALA A 70 -4.98 0.51 0.86
N TRP A 71 -5.84 -0.24 1.52
CA TRP A 71 -6.67 0.21 2.62
C TRP A 71 -6.09 -0.27 3.97
N GLY A 72 -5.40 0.63 4.66
CA GLY A 72 -4.76 0.36 5.95
C GLY A 72 -3.50 -0.53 5.88
N HIS A 73 -3.17 -1.09 4.72
CA HIS A 73 -2.03 -1.97 4.50
C HIS A 73 -0.80 -1.21 3.98
N LEU A 74 0.31 -1.90 3.67
CA LEU A 74 1.61 -1.25 3.41
C LEU A 74 1.54 -0.14 2.37
N VAL A 75 0.86 -0.35 1.25
CA VAL A 75 0.71 0.68 0.20
C VAL A 75 0.01 1.92 0.76
N ASP A 76 -1.08 1.74 1.49
CA ASP A 76 -1.82 2.83 2.14
C ASP A 76 -0.97 3.57 3.19
N GLN A 77 -0.16 2.82 3.93
CA GLN A 77 0.75 3.41 4.93
C GLN A 77 1.80 4.33 4.29
N PHE A 78 2.25 4.05 3.06
CA PHE A 78 3.11 4.95 2.31
C PHE A 78 2.38 6.21 1.83
N LEU A 79 1.12 6.09 1.42
CA LEU A 79 0.30 7.19 0.95
C LEU A 79 -0.06 8.18 2.09
N SER A 80 -0.25 7.68 3.32
CA SER A 80 -0.69 8.47 4.47
C SER A 80 0.40 9.39 5.04
N PRO A 81 0.19 10.72 5.10
CA PRO A 81 1.13 11.62 5.78
C PRO A 81 1.18 11.41 7.30
N ALA A 82 0.12 10.85 7.90
CA ALA A 82 0.11 10.51 9.32
C ALA A 82 1.04 9.34 9.63
N LEU A 83 1.17 8.38 8.70
CA LEU A 83 1.92 7.14 8.89
C LEU A 83 3.30 7.15 8.22
N ASN A 84 3.48 7.98 7.20
CA ASN A 84 4.71 8.09 6.45
C ASN A 84 5.44 9.39 6.80
N ARG A 85 6.39 9.30 7.73
CA ARG A 85 7.24 10.41 8.17
C ARG A 85 8.64 10.36 7.55
N ARG A 86 8.78 9.69 6.40
CA ARG A 86 10.05 9.61 5.67
C ARG A 86 10.46 10.96 5.09
N THR A 87 11.76 11.17 4.98
CA THR A 87 12.35 12.38 4.38
C THR A 87 13.14 12.07 3.09
N ASP A 88 13.07 10.81 2.64
CA ASP A 88 13.67 10.36 1.39
C ASP A 88 12.66 10.43 0.22
N GLN A 89 13.02 9.80 -0.89
CA GLN A 89 12.19 9.76 -2.11
C GLN A 89 10.81 9.10 -1.95
N TYR A 90 10.53 8.46 -0.82
CA TYR A 90 9.25 7.79 -0.54
C TYR A 90 8.37 8.58 0.44
N GLY A 91 8.77 9.79 0.87
CA GLY A 91 8.05 10.58 1.86
C GLY A 91 8.06 12.08 1.61
N GLY A 92 7.35 12.82 2.43
CA GLY A 92 7.18 14.27 2.30
C GLY A 92 6.11 14.63 1.28
N SER A 93 6.48 14.98 0.05
CA SER A 93 5.51 15.40 -0.98
C SER A 93 4.53 14.29 -1.37
N LEU A 94 3.40 14.67 -1.94
CA LEU A 94 2.38 13.73 -2.40
C LEU A 94 2.95 12.75 -3.45
N GLU A 95 3.73 13.27 -4.41
CA GLU A 95 4.37 12.46 -5.45
C GLU A 95 5.33 11.42 -4.85
N ASN A 96 6.10 11.80 -3.85
CA ASN A 96 7.01 10.88 -3.16
C ASN A 96 6.25 9.81 -2.39
N ARG A 97 5.14 10.16 -1.75
CA ARG A 97 4.29 9.19 -1.04
C ARG A 97 3.59 8.23 -2.01
N CYS A 98 3.26 8.67 -3.23
CA CYS A 98 2.70 7.83 -4.29
C CYS A 98 3.74 6.91 -4.95
N ARG A 99 5.02 7.20 -4.84
CA ARG A 99 6.11 6.46 -5.53
C ARG A 99 6.07 4.97 -5.26
N PHE A 100 5.95 4.56 -4.01
CA PHE A 100 5.90 3.12 -3.68
C PHE A 100 4.71 2.42 -4.33
N ALA A 101 3.53 3.05 -4.36
CA ALA A 101 2.35 2.50 -5.04
C ALA A 101 2.62 2.35 -6.55
N ILE A 102 3.18 3.36 -7.19
CA ILE A 102 3.54 3.32 -8.62
C ILE A 102 4.53 2.18 -8.90
N GLU A 103 5.56 2.02 -8.08
CA GLU A 103 6.54 0.93 -8.23
C GLU A 103 5.90 -0.46 -8.05
N VAL A 104 4.94 -0.61 -7.12
CA VAL A 104 4.16 -1.85 -6.96
C VAL A 104 3.38 -2.17 -8.24
N PHE A 105 2.65 -1.18 -8.79
CA PHE A 105 1.87 -1.40 -10.02
C PHE A 105 2.75 -1.63 -11.24
N ALA A 106 3.89 -0.95 -11.36
CA ALA A 106 4.87 -1.20 -12.42
C ALA A 106 5.40 -2.64 -12.35
N ALA A 107 5.80 -3.10 -11.16
CA ALA A 107 6.28 -4.48 -10.97
C ALA A 107 5.20 -5.53 -11.28
N ILE A 108 3.93 -5.24 -10.95
CA ILE A 108 2.80 -6.10 -11.32
C ILE A 108 2.64 -6.12 -12.84
N ARG A 109 2.60 -4.96 -13.52
CA ARG A 109 2.46 -4.87 -14.98
C ARG A 109 3.56 -5.58 -15.73
N ASP A 110 4.82 -5.45 -15.28
CA ASP A 110 5.95 -6.17 -15.85
C ASP A 110 5.76 -7.70 -15.76
N ALA A 111 5.13 -8.18 -14.69
CA ALA A 111 4.90 -9.60 -14.47
C ALA A 111 3.68 -10.18 -15.21
N VAL A 112 2.63 -9.36 -15.43
CA VAL A 112 1.35 -9.83 -15.97
C VAL A 112 0.99 -9.23 -17.34
N GLY A 113 1.76 -8.23 -17.82
CA GLY A 113 1.51 -7.58 -19.12
C GLY A 113 0.32 -6.60 -19.10
N PRO A 114 0.08 -5.93 -20.25
CA PRO A 114 -0.89 -4.84 -20.34
C PRO A 114 -2.36 -5.29 -20.33
N ASP A 115 -2.65 -6.51 -20.77
CA ASP A 115 -4.04 -6.99 -20.95
C ASP A 115 -4.66 -7.60 -19.69
N TYR A 116 -3.88 -7.74 -18.62
CA TYR A 116 -4.37 -8.29 -17.35
C TYR A 116 -5.01 -7.19 -16.50
N ILE A 117 -6.18 -7.45 -15.92
CA ILE A 117 -6.89 -6.45 -15.12
C ILE A 117 -6.17 -6.25 -13.78
N VAL A 118 -5.76 -5.00 -13.51
CA VAL A 118 -5.08 -4.62 -12.25
C VAL A 118 -5.77 -3.42 -11.63
N GLY A 119 -6.30 -3.59 -10.42
CA GLY A 119 -6.98 -2.55 -9.68
C GLY A 119 -6.36 -2.24 -8.34
N ILE A 120 -6.88 -1.19 -7.72
CA ILE A 120 -6.53 -0.78 -6.36
C ILE A 120 -7.78 -0.64 -5.50
N ARG A 121 -7.73 -1.18 -4.28
CA ARG A 121 -8.68 -0.85 -3.23
C ARG A 121 -8.06 0.18 -2.31
N MET A 122 -8.58 1.42 -2.32
CA MET A 122 -7.99 2.55 -1.63
C MET A 122 -8.96 3.26 -0.70
N THR A 123 -8.41 3.97 0.26
CA THR A 123 -9.15 4.84 1.18
C THR A 123 -9.60 6.11 0.46
N GLY A 124 -10.87 6.48 0.60
CA GLY A 124 -11.44 7.73 0.07
C GLY A 124 -11.36 8.90 1.06
N ASP A 125 -11.28 8.61 2.35
CA ASP A 125 -11.04 9.55 3.44
C ASP A 125 -10.39 8.78 4.58
N GLU A 126 -9.27 9.23 5.10
CA GLU A 126 -8.55 8.51 6.15
C GLU A 126 -9.19 8.70 7.54
N HIS A 127 -9.95 9.80 7.74
CA HIS A 127 -10.59 10.16 9.02
C HIS A 127 -9.64 10.15 10.22
N VAL A 128 -8.36 10.43 9.99
CA VAL A 128 -7.31 10.44 11.01
C VAL A 128 -6.68 11.83 11.06
N ARG A 129 -6.43 12.35 12.25
CA ARG A 129 -5.75 13.64 12.41
C ARG A 129 -4.38 13.64 11.74
N GLY A 130 -4.17 14.55 10.79
CA GLY A 130 -2.95 14.62 9.98
C GLY A 130 -2.85 13.54 8.91
N GLY A 131 -3.92 12.78 8.67
CA GLY A 131 -4.08 11.87 7.56
C GLY A 131 -4.53 12.58 6.28
N ARG A 132 -4.89 11.80 5.28
CA ARG A 132 -5.40 12.29 3.99
C ARG A 132 -6.87 12.67 4.13
N ASP A 133 -7.23 13.82 3.62
CA ASP A 133 -8.62 14.22 3.38
C ASP A 133 -9.13 13.69 2.01
N PRO A 134 -10.42 13.87 1.69
CA PRO A 134 -10.97 13.44 0.41
C PRO A 134 -10.31 14.07 -0.81
N ASP A 135 -9.91 15.34 -0.73
CA ASP A 135 -9.29 16.04 -1.86
C ASP A 135 -7.90 15.45 -2.16
N GLU A 136 -7.10 15.16 -1.14
CA GLU A 136 -5.81 14.50 -1.30
C GLU A 136 -5.99 13.05 -1.80
N CYS A 137 -7.03 12.33 -1.36
CA CYS A 137 -7.33 10.99 -1.89
C CYS A 137 -7.69 11.04 -3.38
N VAL A 138 -8.41 12.07 -3.84
CA VAL A 138 -8.70 12.31 -5.27
C VAL A 138 -7.41 12.58 -6.05
N GLU A 139 -6.50 13.40 -5.52
CA GLU A 139 -5.20 13.66 -6.19
C GLU A 139 -4.35 12.39 -6.29
N ILE A 140 -4.31 11.55 -5.26
CA ILE A 140 -3.65 10.23 -5.32
C ILE A 140 -4.25 9.38 -6.44
N ALA A 141 -5.58 9.32 -6.53
CA ALA A 141 -6.25 8.58 -7.59
C ALA A 141 -5.90 9.11 -8.98
N ARG A 142 -5.80 10.44 -9.15
CA ARG A 142 -5.37 11.07 -10.41
C ARG A 142 -3.94 10.72 -10.78
N ILE A 143 -3.01 10.76 -9.83
CA ILE A 143 -1.60 10.39 -10.05
C ILE A 143 -1.51 8.92 -10.48
N LEU A 144 -2.23 8.02 -9.80
CA LEU A 144 -2.23 6.60 -10.14
C LEU A 144 -2.90 6.34 -11.50
N ALA A 145 -4.01 7.01 -11.82
CA ALA A 145 -4.67 6.91 -13.12
C ALA A 145 -3.77 7.41 -14.26
N ALA A 146 -3.10 8.55 -14.05
CA ALA A 146 -2.18 9.12 -15.03
C ALA A 146 -0.96 8.23 -15.31
N SER A 147 -0.59 7.33 -14.41
CA SER A 147 0.48 6.36 -14.63
C SER A 147 0.13 5.32 -15.72
N GLY A 148 -1.15 5.11 -16.02
CA GLY A 148 -1.63 4.07 -16.95
C GLY A 148 -1.44 2.63 -16.43
N LEU A 149 -1.11 2.46 -15.15
CA LEU A 149 -0.81 1.15 -14.55
C LEU A 149 -2.03 0.50 -13.88
N VAL A 150 -3.07 1.30 -13.57
CA VAL A 150 -4.25 0.89 -12.81
C VAL A 150 -5.49 0.99 -13.70
N ASP A 151 -6.27 -0.09 -13.80
CA ASP A 151 -7.47 -0.16 -14.64
C ASP A 151 -8.73 0.27 -13.90
N PHE A 152 -8.81 0.07 -12.58
CA PHE A 152 -9.98 0.46 -11.78
C PHE A 152 -9.62 0.80 -10.34
N PHE A 153 -10.51 1.60 -9.73
CA PHE A 153 -10.43 2.02 -8.32
C PHE A 153 -11.64 1.50 -7.55
N ASN A 154 -11.39 0.77 -6.47
CA ASN A 154 -12.38 0.36 -5.49
C ASN A 154 -12.20 1.24 -4.25
N VAL A 155 -13.11 2.20 -4.06
CA VAL A 155 -12.97 3.21 -2.99
C VAL A 155 -13.70 2.76 -1.73
N VAL A 156 -13.02 2.81 -0.59
CA VAL A 156 -13.56 2.51 0.73
C VAL A 156 -13.76 3.78 1.51
N ALA A 157 -14.97 3.99 2.01
CA ALA A 157 -15.35 5.19 2.76
C ALA A 157 -15.05 5.09 4.28
N VAL A 158 -14.65 3.91 4.78
CA VAL A 158 -14.41 3.66 6.20
C VAL A 158 -12.93 3.36 6.42
N THR A 159 -12.33 4.00 7.43
CA THR A 159 -10.96 3.72 7.85
C THR A 159 -10.90 2.52 8.79
N LEU A 160 -9.75 1.83 8.78
CA LEU A 160 -9.38 0.85 9.79
C LEU A 160 -8.63 1.47 10.98
N GLY A 161 -8.55 2.79 11.04
CA GLY A 161 -7.95 3.55 12.12
C GLY A 161 -8.99 4.37 12.86
N THR A 162 -8.96 4.36 14.18
CA THR A 162 -9.59 5.41 14.98
C THR A 162 -8.57 6.50 15.23
N ASP A 163 -9.00 7.72 15.62
CA ASP A 163 -8.13 8.84 15.99
C ASP A 163 -7.03 8.49 16.99
N ASN A 164 -7.11 7.31 17.59
CA ASN A 164 -6.16 6.76 18.54
C ASN A 164 -4.94 6.06 17.89
N ASP A 165 -4.90 5.88 16.57
CA ASP A 165 -3.81 5.13 15.91
C ASP A 165 -2.53 5.95 15.67
N VAL A 166 -2.61 7.27 15.80
CA VAL A 166 -1.51 8.21 15.51
C VAL A 166 -1.13 9.13 16.67
N ALA A 167 -1.71 8.95 17.85
CA ALA A 167 -1.40 9.75 19.05
C ALA A 167 -0.28 9.11 19.88
#